data_d0e67c90c8819385cf1bd112ffbd51b1
#
_entry.id   d0e67c90c8819385cf1bd112ffbd51b1
#
_cell.length_a   1.000
_cell.length_b   1.000
_cell.length_c   1.000
_cell.angle_alpha   90.00
_cell.angle_beta   90.00
_cell.angle_gamma   90.00
#
_symmetry.space_group_name_H-M   'P 1'
#
loop_
_entity.id
_entity.type
_entity.pdbx_description
1 polymer ?
#
loop_
_entity_poly.entity_id
_entity_poly.type
_entity_poly.pdbx_seq_one_letter_code
_entity_poly.pdbx_strand_id
1 'polypeptide(L)'
;MKKLKSKKAAPIMGMPDYHWNNRVVLITEDEEVNFYYLKTLLQRANATVIRAKNGKEAVDIISEHKGGIDLILMDLNMPVMDGYEAMRIIKSIHPSIPIIAQTAYTMNNDRNRCLKAGFNDYIAKPINRLALYRMVNENLS
;
A
#
# COMPACT_ATOMS: atom_id res chain seq x y z
N MET A 1 25.67 0.61 24.92
CA MET A 1 24.77 -0.54 24.79
C MET A 1 24.52 -0.82 23.32
N LYS A 2 24.84 -2.01 22.86
CA LYS A 2 24.58 -2.36 21.47
C LYS A 2 23.08 -2.47 21.28
N LYS A 3 22.51 -1.63 20.42
CA LYS A 3 21.17 -1.91 19.90
C LYS A 3 21.20 -3.25 19.20
N LEU A 4 20.31 -4.15 19.59
CA LEU A 4 20.06 -5.34 18.80
C LEU A 4 19.64 -4.88 17.42
N LYS A 5 20.52 -5.07 16.46
CA LYS A 5 20.15 -4.84 15.07
C LYS A 5 19.02 -5.81 14.75
N SER A 6 17.87 -5.28 14.36
CA SER A 6 16.84 -6.12 13.77
C SER A 6 17.50 -6.93 12.65
N LYS A 7 17.33 -8.23 12.67
CA LYS A 7 17.86 -9.09 11.61
C LYS A 7 17.23 -8.66 10.31
N LYS A 8 18.00 -8.03 9.46
CA LYS A 8 17.56 -7.79 8.09
C LYS A 8 17.39 -9.14 7.40
N ALA A 9 16.23 -9.33 6.77
CA ALA A 9 16.09 -10.45 5.87
C ALA A 9 17.17 -10.36 4.79
N ALA A 10 17.71 -11.51 4.38
CA ALA A 10 18.68 -11.55 3.30
C ALA A 10 18.08 -10.90 2.03
N PRO A 11 18.87 -10.12 1.29
CA PRO A 11 18.34 -9.54 0.05
C PRO A 11 17.95 -10.64 -0.92
N ILE A 12 16.83 -10.43 -1.60
CA ILE A 12 16.38 -11.35 -2.65
C ILE A 12 17.26 -11.10 -3.87
N MET A 13 17.85 -12.17 -4.39
CA MET A 13 18.75 -12.09 -5.54
C MET A 13 18.05 -11.39 -6.72
N GLY A 14 18.72 -10.40 -7.31
CA GLY A 14 18.18 -9.63 -8.42
C GLY A 14 17.22 -8.49 -8.04
N MET A 15 16.93 -8.32 -6.74
CA MET A 15 16.07 -7.26 -6.25
C MET A 15 16.90 -6.09 -5.72
N PRO A 16 16.51 -4.83 -6.01
CA PRO A 16 17.13 -3.69 -5.35
C PRO A 16 16.97 -3.76 -3.83
N ASP A 17 17.94 -3.23 -3.10
CA ASP A 17 17.92 -3.19 -1.65
C ASP A 17 17.22 -1.92 -1.18
N TYR A 18 15.92 -1.99 -0.97
CA TYR A 18 15.12 -0.86 -0.52
C TYR A 18 15.10 -0.76 1.01
N HIS A 19 15.20 0.45 1.50
CA HIS A 19 15.12 0.77 2.94
C HIS A 19 14.10 1.88 3.16
N TRP A 20 12.96 1.53 3.73
CA TRP A 20 11.88 2.48 4.01
C TRP A 20 11.72 2.70 5.52
N ASN A 21 12.86 2.96 6.18
CA ASN A 21 12.87 3.24 7.62
C ASN A 21 12.02 4.47 7.92
N ASN A 22 11.23 4.41 8.98
CA ASN A 22 10.34 5.49 9.40
C ASN A 22 9.22 5.81 8.40
N ARG A 23 8.99 4.95 7.43
CA ARG A 23 7.85 5.07 6.51
C ARG A 23 6.73 4.17 6.97
N VAL A 24 5.51 4.68 6.92
CA VAL A 24 4.31 3.96 7.33
C VAL A 24 3.43 3.73 6.12
N VAL A 25 3.12 2.46 5.87
CA VAL A 25 2.24 2.05 4.77
C VAL A 25 0.96 1.48 5.35
N LEU A 26 -0.17 2.04 4.94
CA LEU A 26 -1.48 1.51 5.26
C LEU A 26 -1.87 0.51 4.17
N ILE A 27 -2.07 -0.76 4.56
CA ILE A 27 -2.57 -1.78 3.65
C ILE A 27 -4.06 -1.96 3.91
N THR A 28 -4.88 -1.66 2.90
CA THR A 28 -6.31 -1.87 2.98
C THR A 28 -6.65 -3.13 2.21
N GLU A 29 -6.90 -4.21 2.94
CA GLU A 29 -7.06 -5.55 2.40
C GLU A 29 -7.88 -6.41 3.36
N ASP A 30 -8.98 -7.00 2.88
CA ASP A 30 -9.84 -7.86 3.69
C ASP A 30 -9.38 -9.32 3.70
N GLU A 31 -8.63 -9.77 2.70
CA GLU A 31 -8.15 -11.14 2.61
C GLU A 31 -6.86 -11.34 3.39
N GLU A 32 -6.88 -12.31 4.34
CA GLU A 32 -5.75 -12.54 5.25
C GLU A 32 -4.46 -12.91 4.51
N VAL A 33 -4.55 -13.83 3.52
CA VAL A 33 -3.37 -14.32 2.81
C VAL A 33 -2.69 -13.19 2.04
N ASN A 34 -3.46 -12.38 1.33
CA ASN A 34 -2.91 -11.27 0.57
C ASN A 34 -2.32 -10.19 1.49
N PHE A 35 -3.00 -9.90 2.60
CA PHE A 35 -2.47 -8.96 3.59
C PHE A 35 -1.11 -9.43 4.13
N TYR A 36 -1.02 -10.69 4.54
CA TYR A 36 0.23 -11.25 5.07
C TYR A 36 1.37 -11.19 4.08
N TYR A 37 1.06 -11.48 2.81
CA TYR A 37 2.05 -11.41 1.74
C TYR A 37 2.61 -9.99 1.58
N LEU A 38 1.72 -9.00 1.47
CA LEU A 38 2.12 -7.59 1.33
C LEU A 38 2.89 -7.10 2.55
N LYS A 39 2.37 -7.41 3.74
CA LYS A 39 3.02 -7.05 5.01
C LYS A 39 4.45 -7.58 5.07
N THR A 40 4.63 -8.86 4.74
CA THR A 40 5.95 -9.49 4.76
C THR A 40 6.93 -8.79 3.82
N LEU A 41 6.50 -8.48 2.60
CA LEU A 41 7.34 -7.79 1.63
C LEU A 41 7.74 -6.39 2.11
N LEU A 42 6.79 -5.63 2.61
CA LEU A 42 7.06 -4.27 3.07
C LEU A 42 7.93 -4.24 4.32
N GLN A 43 7.70 -5.16 5.26
CA GLN A 43 8.52 -5.23 6.47
C GLN A 43 9.97 -5.65 6.18
N ARG A 44 10.21 -6.41 5.12
CA ARG A 44 11.58 -6.72 4.68
C ARG A 44 12.37 -5.48 4.29
N ALA A 45 11.69 -4.46 3.81
CA ALA A 45 12.31 -3.16 3.51
C ALA A 45 12.20 -2.18 4.70
N ASN A 46 11.89 -2.68 5.88
CA ASN A 46 11.78 -1.92 7.13
C ASN A 46 10.66 -0.89 7.17
N ALA A 47 9.63 -1.02 6.33
CA ALA A 47 8.44 -0.19 6.45
C ALA A 47 7.62 -0.62 7.66
N THR A 48 6.94 0.32 8.28
CA THR A 48 5.93 0.05 9.29
C THR A 48 4.59 -0.16 8.59
N VAL A 49 3.87 -1.22 8.94
CA VAL A 49 2.61 -1.57 8.29
C VAL A 49 1.45 -1.39 9.27
N ILE A 50 0.40 -0.72 8.80
CA ILE A 50 -0.88 -0.62 9.47
C ILE A 50 -1.91 -1.27 8.56
N ARG A 51 -2.90 -1.94 9.13
CA ARG A 51 -3.95 -2.61 8.37
C ARG A 51 -5.30 -1.94 8.53
N ALA A 52 -6.02 -1.79 7.40
CA ALA A 52 -7.46 -1.59 7.37
C ALA A 52 -8.09 -2.77 6.65
N LYS A 53 -9.21 -3.29 7.16
CA LYS A 53 -9.87 -4.46 6.57
C LYS A 53 -10.92 -4.08 5.51
N ASN A 54 -11.25 -2.82 5.42
CA ASN A 54 -12.18 -2.29 4.41
C ASN A 54 -11.94 -0.79 4.23
N GLY A 55 -12.64 -0.22 3.26
CA GLY A 55 -12.47 1.20 2.93
C GLY A 55 -12.86 2.14 4.06
N LYS A 56 -13.89 1.78 4.83
CA LYS A 56 -14.32 2.61 5.96
C LYS A 56 -13.27 2.67 7.05
N GLU A 57 -12.66 1.53 7.39
CA GLU A 57 -11.56 1.51 8.35
C GLU A 57 -10.38 2.36 7.87
N ALA A 58 -10.06 2.31 6.57
CA ALA A 58 -9.00 3.12 6.01
C ALA A 58 -9.31 4.62 6.16
N VAL A 59 -10.52 5.04 5.86
CA VAL A 59 -10.96 6.43 6.04
C VAL A 59 -10.83 6.85 7.49
N ASP A 60 -11.29 6.01 8.42
CA ASP A 60 -11.22 6.30 9.85
C ASP A 60 -9.77 6.45 10.33
N ILE A 61 -8.89 5.55 9.90
CA ILE A 61 -7.46 5.61 10.24
C ILE A 61 -6.83 6.92 9.73
N ILE A 62 -7.08 7.28 8.49
CA ILE A 62 -6.54 8.51 7.91
C ILE A 62 -7.07 9.74 8.64
N SER A 63 -8.34 9.75 8.98
CA SER A 63 -8.97 10.87 9.72
C SER A 63 -8.36 11.05 11.10
N GLU A 64 -7.97 9.97 11.76
CA GLU A 64 -7.44 9.99 13.14
C GLU A 64 -5.93 10.21 13.20
N HIS A 65 -5.19 9.71 12.21
CA HIS A 65 -3.72 9.71 12.25
C HIS A 65 -3.06 11.06 11.94
N LYS A 66 -3.79 12.02 11.44
CA LYS A 66 -3.29 13.39 11.19
C LYS A 66 -1.90 13.44 10.54
N GLY A 67 -1.69 12.63 9.49
CA GLY A 67 -0.48 12.73 8.67
C GLY A 67 0.66 11.77 9.00
N GLY A 68 0.41 10.69 9.72
CA GLY A 68 1.44 9.67 9.97
C GLY A 68 1.56 8.58 8.92
N ILE A 69 0.76 8.63 7.86
CA ILE A 69 0.73 7.61 6.81
C ILE A 69 1.42 8.15 5.56
N ASP A 70 2.39 7.41 5.04
CA ASP A 70 3.19 7.83 3.88
C ASP A 70 2.67 7.29 2.56
N LEU A 71 1.94 6.18 2.58
CA LEU A 71 1.44 5.53 1.37
C LEU A 71 0.31 4.57 1.72
N ILE A 72 -0.64 4.42 0.82
CA ILE A 72 -1.76 3.49 0.99
C ILE A 72 -1.78 2.51 -0.18
N LEU A 73 -1.85 1.21 0.15
CA LEU A 73 -2.20 0.16 -0.80
C LEU A 73 -3.69 -0.14 -0.61
N MET A 74 -4.49 0.07 -1.66
CA MET A 74 -5.94 0.02 -1.59
C MET A 74 -6.51 -1.05 -2.50
N ASP A 75 -7.05 -2.12 -1.93
CA ASP A 75 -7.82 -3.10 -2.69
C ASP A 75 -9.10 -2.43 -3.21
N LEU A 76 -9.42 -2.65 -4.47
CA LEU A 76 -10.63 -2.08 -5.07
C LEU A 76 -11.89 -2.84 -4.70
N ASN A 77 -11.79 -4.14 -4.46
CA ASN A 77 -12.93 -5.03 -4.22
C ASN A 77 -13.03 -5.42 -2.76
N MET A 78 -13.64 -4.57 -1.95
CA MET A 78 -13.83 -4.81 -0.53
C MET A 78 -15.28 -4.63 -0.13
N PRO A 79 -15.73 -5.32 0.95
CA PRO A 79 -17.07 -5.09 1.50
C PRO A 79 -17.15 -3.74 2.21
N VAL A 80 -18.36 -3.32 2.53
CA VAL A 80 -18.72 -2.11 3.27
C VAL A 80 -18.50 -0.83 2.46
N MET A 81 -17.27 -0.56 2.06
CA MET A 81 -16.93 0.58 1.22
C MET A 81 -15.83 0.15 0.26
N ASP A 82 -16.04 0.30 -1.04
CA ASP A 82 -15.06 -0.09 -2.04
C ASP A 82 -13.87 0.89 -2.08
N GLY A 83 -12.83 0.46 -2.78
CA GLY A 83 -11.58 1.22 -2.83
C GLY A 83 -11.70 2.56 -3.53
N TYR A 84 -12.59 2.69 -4.52
CA TYR A 84 -12.79 3.97 -5.21
C TYR A 84 -13.40 5.02 -4.30
N GLU A 85 -14.44 4.65 -3.56
CA GLU A 85 -15.09 5.55 -2.62
C GLU A 85 -14.14 5.96 -1.50
N ALA A 86 -13.44 4.98 -0.92
CA ALA A 86 -12.46 5.26 0.13
C ALA A 86 -11.37 6.21 -0.36
N MET A 87 -10.84 5.99 -1.56
CA MET A 87 -9.82 6.84 -2.15
C MET A 87 -10.30 8.29 -2.29
N ARG A 88 -11.53 8.48 -2.80
CA ARG A 88 -12.08 9.83 -2.96
C ARG A 88 -12.18 10.56 -1.62
N ILE A 89 -12.64 9.88 -0.58
CA ILE A 89 -12.76 10.47 0.75
C ILE A 89 -11.38 10.80 1.32
N ILE A 90 -10.44 9.85 1.22
CA ILE A 90 -9.07 10.05 1.73
C ILE A 90 -8.39 11.21 1.02
N LYS A 91 -8.51 11.31 -0.30
CA LYS A 91 -7.94 12.41 -1.08
C LYS A 91 -8.53 13.76 -0.71
N SER A 92 -9.78 13.79 -0.26
CA SER A 92 -10.39 15.04 0.23
C SER A 92 -9.83 15.49 1.58
N ILE A 93 -9.37 14.53 2.40
CA ILE A 93 -8.78 14.81 3.73
C ILE A 93 -7.28 15.09 3.61
N HIS A 94 -6.56 14.22 2.89
CA HIS A 94 -5.11 14.30 2.70
C HIS A 94 -4.75 14.07 1.24
N PRO A 95 -4.81 15.11 0.39
CA PRO A 95 -4.58 14.96 -1.05
C PRO A 95 -3.15 14.55 -1.42
N SER A 96 -2.19 14.73 -0.51
CA SER A 96 -0.78 14.44 -0.80
C SER A 96 -0.38 12.98 -0.55
N ILE A 97 -1.20 12.17 0.14
CA ILE A 97 -0.85 10.77 0.38
C ILE A 97 -1.03 9.97 -0.90
N PRO A 98 0.03 9.32 -1.42
CA PRO A 98 -0.13 8.46 -2.60
C PRO A 98 -0.95 7.22 -2.27
N ILE A 99 -1.89 6.89 -3.14
CA ILE A 99 -2.75 5.72 -3.02
C ILE A 99 -2.57 4.86 -4.25
N ILE A 100 -2.10 3.63 -4.05
CA ILE A 100 -1.90 2.64 -5.11
C ILE A 100 -3.08 1.68 -5.08
N ALA A 101 -3.81 1.59 -6.20
CA ALA A 101 -4.90 0.64 -6.34
C ALA A 101 -4.35 -0.76 -6.58
N GLN A 102 -4.95 -1.78 -5.94
CA GLN A 102 -4.68 -3.17 -6.28
C GLN A 102 -6.00 -3.86 -6.67
N THR A 103 -5.95 -4.64 -7.73
CA THR A 103 -7.14 -5.27 -8.29
C THR A 103 -6.82 -6.61 -8.94
N ALA A 104 -7.79 -7.53 -8.87
CA ALA A 104 -7.74 -8.80 -9.57
C ALA A 104 -8.05 -8.66 -11.06
N TYR A 105 -8.64 -7.54 -11.48
CA TYR A 105 -9.01 -7.34 -12.87
C TYR A 105 -7.84 -6.83 -13.69
N THR A 106 -7.59 -7.49 -14.81
CA THR A 106 -6.52 -7.14 -15.75
C THR A 106 -7.07 -6.74 -17.11
N MET A 107 -8.21 -6.06 -17.14
CA MET A 107 -8.75 -5.54 -18.40
C MET A 107 -7.90 -4.37 -18.90
N ASN A 108 -7.82 -4.23 -20.22
CA ASN A 108 -6.90 -3.30 -20.89
C ASN A 108 -7.00 -1.83 -20.44
N ASN A 109 -8.10 -1.45 -19.78
CA ASN A 109 -8.34 -0.06 -19.38
C ASN A 109 -8.32 0.16 -17.87
N ASP A 110 -8.06 -0.88 -17.06
CA ASP A 110 -8.15 -0.75 -15.59
C ASP A 110 -7.14 0.24 -15.03
N ARG A 111 -5.92 0.23 -15.56
CA ARG A 111 -4.91 1.20 -15.13
C ARG A 111 -5.36 2.63 -15.42
N ASN A 112 -5.85 2.89 -16.63
CA ASN A 112 -6.31 4.22 -17.01
C ASN A 112 -7.51 4.66 -16.19
N ARG A 113 -8.45 3.75 -15.90
CA ARG A 113 -9.60 4.03 -15.05
C ARG A 113 -9.18 4.41 -13.65
N CYS A 114 -8.23 3.68 -13.06
CA CYS A 114 -7.71 3.98 -11.74
C CYS A 114 -7.03 5.35 -11.69
N LEU A 115 -6.16 5.63 -12.65
CA LEU A 115 -5.46 6.90 -12.70
C LEU A 115 -6.42 8.08 -12.92
N LYS A 116 -7.40 7.93 -13.80
CA LYS A 116 -8.42 8.96 -14.04
C LYS A 116 -9.30 9.19 -12.82
N ALA A 117 -9.57 8.13 -12.05
CA ALA A 117 -10.38 8.25 -10.84
C ALA A 117 -9.66 9.00 -9.71
N GLY A 118 -8.33 9.04 -9.74
CA GLY A 118 -7.53 9.76 -8.75
C GLY A 118 -6.46 8.94 -8.03
N PHE A 119 -6.33 7.65 -8.33
CA PHE A 119 -5.24 6.84 -7.79
C PHE A 119 -3.89 7.29 -8.36
N ASN A 120 -2.87 7.21 -7.53
CA ASN A 120 -1.52 7.59 -7.94
C ASN A 120 -0.86 6.52 -8.81
N ASP A 121 -1.23 5.25 -8.58
CA ASP A 121 -0.69 4.14 -9.35
C ASP A 121 -1.62 2.93 -9.23
N TYR A 122 -1.25 1.85 -9.88
CA TYR A 122 -2.08 0.66 -10.00
C TYR A 122 -1.20 -0.58 -10.05
N ILE A 123 -1.60 -1.65 -9.37
CA ILE A 123 -0.93 -2.94 -9.44
C ILE A 123 -1.97 -4.06 -9.53
N ALA A 124 -1.73 -5.02 -10.44
CA ALA A 124 -2.62 -6.16 -10.65
C ALA A 124 -2.26 -7.31 -9.73
N LYS A 125 -3.28 -8.03 -9.27
CA LYS A 125 -3.10 -9.31 -8.55
C LYS A 125 -2.96 -10.45 -9.58
N PRO A 126 -2.15 -11.47 -9.31
CA PRO A 126 -1.29 -11.66 -8.13
C PRO A 126 -0.11 -10.69 -8.12
N ILE A 127 0.22 -10.19 -6.93
CA ILE A 127 1.22 -9.14 -6.79
C ILE A 127 2.61 -9.66 -7.10
N ASN A 128 3.27 -9.06 -8.08
CA ASN A 128 4.68 -9.33 -8.39
C ASN A 128 5.56 -8.53 -7.42
N ARG A 129 6.49 -9.22 -6.75
CA ARG A 129 7.35 -8.59 -5.74
C ARG A 129 8.15 -7.40 -6.26
N LEU A 130 8.78 -7.59 -7.41
CA LEU A 130 9.62 -6.54 -7.99
C LEU A 130 8.80 -5.32 -8.39
N ALA A 131 7.64 -5.55 -9.00
CA ALA A 131 6.73 -4.48 -9.37
C ALA A 131 6.24 -3.70 -8.14
N LEU A 132 5.89 -4.42 -7.06
CA LEU A 132 5.47 -3.78 -5.82
C LEU A 132 6.57 -2.90 -5.24
N TYR A 133 7.77 -3.43 -5.11
CA TYR A 133 8.90 -2.68 -4.54
C TYR A 133 9.23 -1.43 -5.34
N ARG A 134 9.25 -1.52 -6.65
CA ARG A 134 9.49 -0.37 -7.52
C ARG A 134 8.41 0.70 -7.34
N MET A 135 7.16 0.28 -7.37
CA MET A 135 6.02 1.18 -7.29
C MET A 135 5.94 1.89 -5.95
N VAL A 136 6.14 1.17 -4.86
CA VAL A 136 6.16 1.75 -3.53
C VAL A 136 7.33 2.73 -3.41
N ASN A 137 8.50 2.36 -3.87
CA ASN A 137 9.67 3.22 -3.80
C ASN A 137 9.49 4.52 -4.60
N GLU A 138 8.95 4.42 -5.79
CA GLU A 138 8.66 5.59 -6.63
C GLU A 138 7.66 6.55 -5.96
N ASN A 139 6.67 6.01 -5.27
CA ASN A 139 5.64 6.81 -4.62
C ASN A 139 6.03 7.33 -3.24
N LEU A 140 7.07 6.77 -2.62
CA LEU A 140 7.62 7.27 -1.35
C LEU A 140 8.69 8.34 -1.54
N SER A 141 9.11 8.55 -2.75
CA SER A 141 10.16 9.54 -3.06
C SER A 141 9.66 10.97 -3.03
#